data_5282b50806c23d4a0acb319310d130a9
#
_entry.id   5282b50806c23d4a0acb319310d130a9
#
_cell.length_a   1.000
_cell.length_b   1.000
_cell.length_c   1.000
_cell.angle_alpha   90.00
_cell.angle_beta   90.00
_cell.angle_gamma   90.00
#
_symmetry.space_group_name_H-M   'P 1'
#
loop_
_entity.id
_entity.type
_entity.pdbx_description
1 polymer ?
#
loop_
_entity_poly.entity_id
_entity_poly.type
_entity_poly.pdbx_seq_one_letter_code
_entity_poly.pdbx_strand_id
1 'polypeptide(L)'
;VQIEKLLGSLRIAIHKLRVSQESTSVEVYLIDNSPIRTFSHIFLQNQQDLMKKNNIEFKFVGGHGNVGYGAAQNMVIRSIDSDLHLILNPDVTIKEDALVEGVKVFVNNRSVVMLSPLARDDSGGKQYLCKRFPTILTLIVRGFVPKLFQKIFKSRLDYYEMRDLSEAGTTEGILLISGCFMLADTRILQNIGGFDEGYFLYFEDFDLSLNMNNHGSLVYCPDVEITHTGGEASKKGFFHKWYFAKSGIRFFHKHGWRLW
;
A
#
# COMPACT_ATOMS: atom_id res chain seq x y z
N VAL A 1 -14.30 12.71 -5.19
CA VAL A 1 -15.15 11.65 -4.60
C VAL A 1 -14.33 10.55 -3.90
N GLN A 2 -13.35 9.88 -4.52
CA GLN A 2 -12.56 8.81 -3.85
C GLN A 2 -11.72 9.35 -2.69
N ILE A 3 -10.93 10.38 -2.90
CA ILE A 3 -10.08 10.98 -1.87
C ILE A 3 -10.89 11.52 -0.67
N GLU A 4 -12.10 12.03 -0.90
CA GLU A 4 -12.96 12.49 0.20
C GLU A 4 -13.46 11.33 1.06
N LYS A 5 -13.79 10.20 0.44
CA LYS A 5 -14.16 8.96 1.16
C LYS A 5 -12.99 8.46 2.00
N LEU A 6 -11.77 8.41 1.42
CA LEU A 6 -10.56 8.04 2.14
C LEU A 6 -10.32 8.96 3.34
N LEU A 7 -10.27 10.29 3.12
CA LEU A 7 -10.02 11.26 4.18
C LEU A 7 -11.11 11.23 5.26
N GLY A 8 -12.36 10.93 4.87
CA GLY A 8 -13.49 10.74 5.80
C GLY A 8 -13.29 9.52 6.71
N SER A 9 -12.99 8.35 6.13
CA SER A 9 -12.73 7.12 6.89
C SER A 9 -11.48 7.22 7.76
N LEU A 10 -10.45 7.89 7.25
CA LEU A 10 -9.20 8.11 7.99
C LEU A 10 -9.44 8.95 9.25
N ARG A 11 -10.25 10.01 9.18
CA ARG A 11 -10.60 10.82 10.37
C ARG A 11 -11.31 10.00 11.45
N ILE A 12 -12.23 9.11 11.05
CA ILE A 12 -12.95 8.23 11.98
C ILE A 12 -11.97 7.27 12.66
N ALA A 13 -11.11 6.62 11.88
CA ALA A 13 -10.12 5.69 12.40
C ALA A 13 -9.08 6.37 13.31
N ILE A 14 -8.63 7.60 12.97
CA ILE A 14 -7.74 8.39 13.84
C ILE A 14 -8.42 8.78 15.14
N HIS A 15 -9.70 9.17 15.09
CA HIS A 15 -10.45 9.46 16.31
C HIS A 15 -10.50 8.22 17.24
N LYS A 16 -10.81 7.05 16.68
CA LYS A 16 -10.85 5.79 17.44
C LYS A 16 -9.49 5.40 18.00
N LEU A 17 -8.41 5.60 17.23
CA LEU A 17 -7.04 5.39 17.70
C LEU A 17 -6.73 6.25 18.92
N ARG A 18 -7.09 7.53 18.90
CA ARG A 18 -6.86 8.46 20.02
C ARG A 18 -7.69 8.15 21.25
N VAL A 19 -8.90 7.63 21.07
CA VAL A 19 -9.71 7.15 22.20
C VAL A 19 -9.04 5.96 22.88
N SER A 20 -8.34 5.11 22.12
CA SER A 20 -7.62 3.96 22.68
C SER A 20 -6.22 4.33 23.19
N GLN A 21 -5.60 5.40 22.66
CA GLN A 21 -4.24 5.86 22.99
C GLN A 21 -4.19 7.40 22.94
N GLU A 22 -4.48 8.06 24.04
CA GLU A 22 -4.67 9.53 24.13
C GLU A 22 -3.48 10.37 23.66
N SER A 23 -2.25 9.86 23.80
CA SER A 23 -1.01 10.59 23.43
C SER A 23 -0.63 10.47 21.96
N THR A 24 -1.45 9.82 21.09
CA THR A 24 -1.11 9.60 19.69
C THR A 24 -1.23 10.88 18.87
N SER A 25 -0.11 11.37 18.35
CA SER A 25 -0.07 12.41 17.31
C SER A 25 -0.22 11.77 15.93
N VAL A 26 -0.94 12.44 15.03
CA VAL A 26 -1.13 11.96 13.65
C VAL A 26 -1.00 13.14 12.68
N GLU A 27 -0.15 12.94 11.67
CA GLU A 27 -0.03 13.83 10.52
C GLU A 27 -0.56 13.13 9.27
N VAL A 28 -1.23 13.88 8.41
CA VAL A 28 -1.75 13.38 7.13
C VAL A 28 -1.15 14.19 5.99
N TYR A 29 -0.46 13.52 5.09
CA TYR A 29 0.12 14.10 3.88
C TYR A 29 -0.72 13.70 2.66
N LEU A 30 -1.23 14.69 1.94
CA LEU A 30 -1.86 14.49 0.63
C LEU A 30 -0.84 14.83 -0.45
N ILE A 31 -0.40 13.81 -1.21
CA ILE A 31 0.58 13.96 -2.28
C ILE A 31 -0.16 13.97 -3.63
N ASP A 32 -0.11 15.09 -4.35
CA ASP A 32 -0.64 15.21 -5.72
C ASP A 32 0.49 14.97 -6.74
N ASN A 33 0.63 13.72 -7.16
CA ASN A 33 1.62 13.27 -8.16
C ASN A 33 1.09 13.41 -9.61
N SER A 34 0.12 14.29 -9.85
CA SER A 34 -0.45 14.53 -11.18
C SER A 34 0.45 15.47 -12.00
N PRO A 35 0.49 15.31 -13.35
CA PRO A 35 1.22 16.23 -14.23
C PRO A 35 0.74 17.69 -14.12
N ILE A 36 -0.54 17.87 -13.84
CA ILE A 36 -1.20 19.17 -13.62
C ILE A 36 -1.91 19.07 -12.27
N ARG A 37 -1.82 20.13 -11.47
CA ARG A 37 -2.46 20.18 -10.15
C ARG A 37 -3.94 19.83 -10.23
N THR A 38 -4.33 18.78 -9.51
CA THR A 38 -5.70 18.23 -9.54
C THR A 38 -6.62 18.90 -8.51
N PHE A 39 -6.06 19.29 -7.35
CA PHE A 39 -6.86 19.82 -6.24
C PHE A 39 -6.95 21.33 -6.25
N SER A 40 -8.19 21.85 -6.20
CA SER A 40 -8.42 23.29 -6.08
C SER A 40 -8.02 23.80 -4.68
N HIS A 41 -7.70 25.08 -4.60
CA HIS A 41 -7.40 25.73 -3.31
C HIS A 41 -8.55 25.59 -2.30
N ILE A 42 -9.80 25.72 -2.77
CA ILE A 42 -11.01 25.57 -1.94
C ILE A 42 -11.10 24.17 -1.34
N PHE A 43 -10.85 23.12 -2.17
CA PHE A 43 -10.83 21.74 -1.67
C PHE A 43 -9.79 21.55 -0.58
N LEU A 44 -8.55 22.00 -0.82
CA LEU A 44 -7.46 21.85 0.15
C LEU A 44 -7.75 22.60 1.46
N GLN A 45 -8.26 23.83 1.37
CA GLN A 45 -8.65 24.61 2.54
C GLN A 45 -9.75 23.91 3.34
N ASN A 46 -10.77 23.38 2.68
CA ASN A 46 -11.85 22.65 3.35
C ASN A 46 -11.31 21.39 4.05
N GLN A 47 -10.41 20.64 3.42
CA GLN A 47 -9.81 19.46 4.07
C GLN A 47 -8.93 19.86 5.26
N GLN A 48 -8.15 20.93 5.14
CA GLN A 48 -7.32 21.44 6.23
C GLN A 48 -8.16 21.85 7.44
N ASP A 49 -9.28 22.56 7.22
CA ASP A 49 -10.19 22.98 8.28
C ASP A 49 -10.87 21.79 8.96
N LEU A 50 -11.28 20.78 8.17
CA LEU A 50 -11.87 19.54 8.70
C LEU A 50 -10.86 18.73 9.52
N MET A 51 -9.63 18.61 9.07
CA MET A 51 -8.56 17.91 9.79
C MET A 51 -8.19 18.65 11.08
N LYS A 52 -8.02 19.97 11.01
CA LYS A 52 -7.72 20.82 12.17
C LYS A 52 -8.79 20.72 13.27
N LYS A 53 -10.09 20.70 12.90
CA LYS A 53 -11.19 20.48 13.87
C LYS A 53 -11.08 19.15 14.62
N ASN A 54 -10.36 18.17 14.05
CA ASN A 54 -10.09 16.86 14.65
C ASN A 54 -8.67 16.76 15.23
N ASN A 55 -7.97 17.88 15.41
CA ASN A 55 -6.57 17.97 15.87
C ASN A 55 -5.60 17.16 14.99
N ILE A 56 -5.89 16.97 13.70
CA ILE A 56 -5.03 16.27 12.74
C ILE A 56 -4.25 17.31 11.96
N GLU A 57 -2.92 17.19 11.94
CA GLU A 57 -2.07 18.00 11.08
C GLU A 57 -2.20 17.52 9.64
N PHE A 58 -2.60 18.43 8.73
CA PHE A 58 -2.79 18.13 7.31
C PHE A 58 -1.81 18.93 6.46
N LYS A 59 -1.02 18.22 5.66
CA LYS A 59 -0.03 18.80 4.76
C LYS A 59 -0.30 18.38 3.31
N PHE A 60 -0.14 19.32 2.40
CA PHE A 60 -0.27 19.08 0.96
C PHE A 60 1.10 19.16 0.28
N VAL A 61 1.41 18.15 -0.52
CA VAL A 61 2.63 18.09 -1.36
C VAL A 61 2.18 17.98 -2.82
N GLY A 62 2.61 18.89 -3.67
CA GLY A 62 2.22 18.90 -5.08
C GLY A 62 2.96 19.94 -5.90
N GLY A 63 2.72 19.97 -7.21
CA GLY A 63 3.38 20.89 -8.14
C GLY A 63 4.72 20.38 -8.69
N HIS A 64 5.12 19.15 -8.33
CA HIS A 64 6.33 18.48 -8.83
C HIS A 64 6.09 17.65 -10.10
N GLY A 65 4.85 17.61 -10.59
CA GLY A 65 4.48 16.76 -11.71
C GLY A 65 4.43 15.27 -11.35
N ASN A 66 4.37 14.40 -12.36
CA ASN A 66 4.38 12.96 -12.13
C ASN A 66 5.82 12.42 -12.13
N VAL A 67 6.33 12.16 -10.93
CA VAL A 67 7.69 11.64 -10.72
C VAL A 67 7.73 10.11 -10.52
N GLY A 68 6.59 9.44 -10.60
CA GLY A 68 6.41 8.01 -10.29
C GLY A 68 5.91 7.81 -8.86
N TYR A 69 5.37 6.60 -8.58
CA TYR A 69 4.70 6.33 -7.30
C TYR A 69 5.67 6.39 -6.12
N GLY A 70 6.74 5.60 -6.15
CA GLY A 70 7.70 5.51 -5.05
C GLY A 70 8.43 6.83 -4.78
N ALA A 71 8.83 7.56 -5.84
CA ALA A 71 9.51 8.84 -5.70
C ALA A 71 8.61 9.89 -5.04
N ALA A 72 7.31 9.90 -5.35
CA ALA A 72 6.36 10.79 -4.70
C ALA A 72 6.21 10.46 -3.19
N GLN A 73 6.12 9.19 -2.81
CA GLN A 73 6.08 8.77 -1.41
C GLN A 73 7.37 9.16 -0.66
N ASN A 74 8.52 9.02 -1.29
CA ASN A 74 9.81 9.37 -0.70
C ASN A 74 9.94 10.85 -0.32
N MET A 75 9.21 11.75 -0.98
CA MET A 75 9.21 13.19 -0.61
C MET A 75 8.75 13.40 0.83
N VAL A 76 7.90 12.53 1.33
CA VAL A 76 7.40 12.56 2.71
C VAL A 76 8.24 11.65 3.60
N ILE A 77 8.49 10.41 3.19
CA ILE A 77 9.21 9.40 3.99
C ILE A 77 10.54 9.93 4.53
N ARG A 78 11.28 10.72 3.74
CA ARG A 78 12.61 11.25 4.13
C ARG A 78 12.60 12.27 5.25
N SER A 79 11.46 12.90 5.54
CA SER A 79 11.37 14.06 6.45
C SER A 79 10.40 13.88 7.62
N ILE A 80 9.65 12.76 7.65
CA ILE A 80 8.71 12.52 8.75
C ILE A 80 9.43 12.08 10.02
N ASP A 81 8.87 12.49 11.16
CA ASP A 81 9.27 12.05 12.49
C ASP A 81 8.08 11.37 13.16
N SER A 82 7.97 10.08 12.95
CA SER A 82 6.88 9.24 13.49
C SER A 82 7.38 7.82 13.77
N ASP A 83 6.73 7.10 14.67
CA ASP A 83 7.05 5.70 14.94
C ASP A 83 6.61 4.80 13.77
N LEU A 84 5.41 5.05 13.24
CA LEU A 84 4.82 4.28 12.16
C LEU A 84 4.42 5.20 10.99
N HIS A 85 4.58 4.72 9.77
CA HIS A 85 4.17 5.38 8.54
C HIS A 85 3.18 4.53 7.77
N LEU A 86 2.02 5.12 7.44
CA LEU A 86 0.99 4.47 6.65
C LEU A 86 0.99 5.00 5.22
N ILE A 87 1.32 4.13 4.27
CA ILE A 87 1.21 4.38 2.83
C ILE A 87 -0.19 3.96 2.38
N LEU A 88 -0.93 4.89 1.75
CA LEU A 88 -2.31 4.67 1.30
C LEU A 88 -2.53 5.14 -0.14
N ASN A 89 -3.27 4.35 -0.90
CA ASN A 89 -3.81 4.77 -2.19
C ASN A 89 -5.14 5.54 -2.01
N PRO A 90 -5.47 6.45 -2.94
CA PRO A 90 -6.68 7.29 -2.83
C PRO A 90 -8.00 6.53 -3.02
N ASP A 91 -7.95 5.29 -3.52
CA ASP A 91 -9.08 4.39 -3.74
C ASP A 91 -9.30 3.37 -2.61
N VAL A 92 -8.66 3.60 -1.46
CA VAL A 92 -8.84 2.84 -0.23
C VAL A 92 -9.79 3.57 0.72
N THR A 93 -10.61 2.80 1.42
CA THR A 93 -11.39 3.24 2.60
C THR A 93 -11.04 2.32 3.76
N ILE A 94 -10.68 2.87 4.92
CA ILE A 94 -10.27 2.08 6.08
C ILE A 94 -11.43 1.90 7.06
N LYS A 95 -11.50 0.75 7.72
CA LYS A 95 -12.43 0.50 8.82
C LYS A 95 -12.02 1.31 10.05
N GLU A 96 -13.01 1.63 10.89
CA GLU A 96 -12.79 2.49 12.06
C GLU A 96 -11.75 1.94 13.04
N ASP A 97 -11.64 0.62 13.19
CA ASP A 97 -10.68 -0.05 14.07
C ASP A 97 -9.31 -0.31 13.43
N ALA A 98 -9.18 -0.11 12.11
CA ALA A 98 -8.00 -0.52 11.37
C ALA A 98 -6.67 0.05 11.91
N LEU A 99 -6.65 1.31 12.34
CA LEU A 99 -5.45 1.92 12.92
C LEU A 99 -5.16 1.40 14.33
N VAL A 100 -6.19 1.14 15.13
CA VAL A 100 -6.05 0.58 16.48
C VAL A 100 -5.43 -0.82 16.38
N GLU A 101 -6.01 -1.68 15.55
CA GLU A 101 -5.52 -3.05 15.37
C GLU A 101 -4.13 -3.08 14.72
N GLY A 102 -3.88 -2.18 13.74
CA GLY A 102 -2.56 -2.04 13.14
C GLY A 102 -1.47 -1.68 14.15
N VAL A 103 -1.69 -0.66 15.00
CA VAL A 103 -0.72 -0.25 16.04
C VAL A 103 -0.49 -1.37 17.06
N LYS A 104 -1.53 -2.08 17.47
CA LYS A 104 -1.41 -3.22 18.39
C LYS A 104 -0.43 -4.28 17.91
N VAL A 105 -0.41 -4.56 16.59
CA VAL A 105 0.51 -5.55 16.02
C VAL A 105 1.96 -5.15 16.28
N PHE A 106 2.34 -3.89 16.03
CA PHE A 106 3.70 -3.40 16.26
C PHE A 106 4.07 -3.29 17.76
N VAL A 107 3.10 -2.97 18.60
CA VAL A 107 3.31 -2.94 20.06
C VAL A 107 3.56 -4.35 20.61
N ASN A 108 2.78 -5.34 20.15
CA ASN A 108 2.83 -6.71 20.65
C ASN A 108 3.99 -7.52 20.06
N ASN A 109 4.47 -7.17 18.88
CA ASN A 109 5.57 -7.87 18.22
C ASN A 109 6.56 -6.89 17.58
N ARG A 110 7.67 -6.65 18.25
CA ARG A 110 8.74 -5.73 17.82
C ARG A 110 9.53 -6.22 16.62
N SER A 111 9.37 -7.47 16.20
CA SER A 111 9.97 -7.98 14.96
C SER A 111 9.22 -7.57 13.72
N VAL A 112 7.97 -7.10 13.85
CA VAL A 112 7.16 -6.66 12.72
C VAL A 112 7.67 -5.31 12.21
N VAL A 113 7.94 -5.25 10.91
CA VAL A 113 8.43 -4.02 10.24
C VAL A 113 7.44 -3.48 9.21
N MET A 114 6.52 -4.32 8.72
CA MET A 114 5.48 -3.90 7.79
C MET A 114 4.25 -4.81 7.88
N LEU A 115 3.06 -4.22 7.73
CA LEU A 115 1.78 -4.88 7.83
C LEU A 115 0.94 -4.66 6.57
N SER A 116 0.29 -5.74 6.11
CA SER A 116 -0.77 -5.76 5.09
C SER A 116 -2.13 -6.07 5.71
N PRO A 117 -3.20 -5.38 5.32
CA PRO A 117 -4.55 -5.59 5.84
C PRO A 117 -5.30 -6.69 5.10
N LEU A 118 -6.45 -7.08 5.64
CA LEU A 118 -7.52 -7.72 4.88
C LEU A 118 -8.18 -6.67 4.00
N ALA A 119 -8.17 -6.89 2.69
CA ALA A 119 -8.82 -6.01 1.74
C ALA A 119 -10.06 -6.68 1.13
N ARG A 120 -11.12 -5.90 1.01
CA ARG A 120 -12.34 -6.29 0.30
C ARG A 120 -12.63 -5.31 -0.84
N ASP A 121 -13.31 -5.77 -1.88
CA ASP A 121 -13.90 -4.90 -2.89
C ASP A 121 -15.25 -4.32 -2.43
N ASP A 122 -15.85 -3.44 -3.24
CA ASP A 122 -17.15 -2.82 -2.93
C ASP A 122 -18.30 -3.83 -2.80
N SER A 123 -18.15 -5.05 -3.32
CA SER A 123 -19.12 -6.14 -3.19
C SER A 123 -18.90 -7.03 -1.96
N GLY A 124 -17.84 -6.74 -1.17
CA GLY A 124 -17.42 -7.54 -0.02
C GLY A 124 -16.50 -8.71 -0.39
N GLY A 125 -16.16 -8.88 -1.66
CA GLY A 125 -15.24 -9.92 -2.13
C GLY A 125 -13.81 -9.69 -1.63
N LYS A 126 -13.15 -10.76 -1.14
CA LYS A 126 -11.76 -10.68 -0.67
C LYS A 126 -10.79 -10.36 -1.80
N GLN A 127 -9.94 -9.37 -1.58
CA GLN A 127 -8.80 -9.05 -2.42
C GLN A 127 -7.51 -9.53 -1.76
N TYR A 128 -6.60 -10.03 -2.58
CA TYR A 128 -5.34 -10.61 -2.09
C TYR A 128 -4.20 -9.63 -2.31
N LEU A 129 -3.80 -8.91 -1.26
CA LEU A 129 -2.74 -7.91 -1.30
C LEU A 129 -1.34 -8.52 -1.08
N CYS A 130 -1.26 -9.63 -0.37
CA CYS A 130 -0.02 -10.36 -0.16
C CYS A 130 0.29 -11.26 -1.34
N LYS A 131 1.58 -11.39 -1.68
CA LYS A 131 2.04 -12.24 -2.78
C LYS A 131 3.26 -13.05 -2.37
N ARG A 132 3.37 -14.27 -2.93
CA ARG A 132 4.64 -14.99 -2.99
C ARG A 132 5.52 -14.43 -4.10
N PHE A 133 6.81 -14.78 -4.11
CA PHE A 133 7.72 -14.28 -5.14
C PHE A 133 7.22 -14.68 -6.53
N PRO A 134 7.08 -13.72 -7.47
CA PRO A 134 6.54 -14.00 -8.79
C PRO A 134 7.51 -14.83 -9.64
N THR A 135 6.96 -15.67 -10.53
CA THR A 135 7.72 -16.23 -11.65
C THR A 135 7.29 -15.54 -12.93
N ILE A 136 8.16 -15.56 -13.96
CA ILE A 136 7.83 -14.97 -15.26
C ILE A 136 6.58 -15.62 -15.82
N LEU A 137 6.45 -16.94 -15.75
CA LEU A 137 5.26 -17.65 -16.21
C LEU A 137 4.00 -17.15 -15.48
N THR A 138 4.05 -16.99 -14.16
CA THR A 138 2.90 -16.49 -13.37
C THR A 138 2.48 -15.09 -13.82
N LEU A 139 3.44 -14.19 -14.06
CA LEU A 139 3.15 -12.84 -14.52
C LEU A 139 2.58 -12.82 -15.95
N ILE A 140 3.09 -13.66 -16.85
CA ILE A 140 2.56 -13.82 -18.21
C ILE A 140 1.12 -14.35 -18.17
N VAL A 141 0.87 -15.40 -17.38
CA VAL A 141 -0.47 -15.98 -17.25
C VAL A 141 -1.45 -14.95 -16.70
N ARG A 142 -1.06 -14.22 -15.64
CA ARG A 142 -1.93 -13.22 -15.00
C ARG A 142 -2.20 -12.01 -15.90
N GLY A 143 -1.20 -11.56 -16.66
CA GLY A 143 -1.27 -10.32 -17.43
C GLY A 143 -1.77 -10.47 -18.85
N PHE A 144 -1.53 -11.61 -19.50
CA PHE A 144 -1.72 -11.77 -20.94
C PHE A 144 -2.62 -12.95 -21.34
N VAL A 145 -2.81 -13.95 -20.48
CA VAL A 145 -3.68 -15.09 -20.79
C VAL A 145 -5.14 -14.71 -20.52
N PRO A 146 -6.06 -14.94 -21.48
CA PRO A 146 -7.49 -14.68 -21.27
C PRO A 146 -8.03 -15.43 -20.04
N LYS A 147 -8.97 -14.81 -19.30
CA LYS A 147 -9.51 -15.36 -18.04
C LYS A 147 -10.03 -16.79 -18.17
N LEU A 148 -10.58 -17.17 -19.33
CA LEU A 148 -11.04 -18.53 -19.58
C LEU A 148 -9.91 -19.57 -19.48
N PHE A 149 -8.75 -19.27 -20.04
CA PHE A 149 -7.57 -20.16 -20.02
C PHE A 149 -6.78 -20.05 -18.71
N GLN A 150 -6.92 -18.97 -17.93
CA GLN A 150 -6.31 -18.86 -16.60
C GLN A 150 -6.78 -19.96 -15.65
N LYS A 151 -7.96 -20.54 -15.90
CA LYS A 151 -8.48 -21.67 -15.10
C LYS A 151 -7.53 -22.88 -15.07
N ILE A 152 -6.78 -23.12 -16.15
CA ILE A 152 -5.77 -24.19 -16.25
C ILE A 152 -4.63 -23.94 -15.26
N PHE A 153 -4.32 -22.68 -14.99
CA PHE A 153 -3.24 -22.25 -14.10
C PHE A 153 -3.76 -21.79 -12.71
N LYS A 154 -5.01 -22.15 -12.38
CA LYS A 154 -5.67 -21.67 -11.16
C LYS A 154 -4.83 -21.93 -9.91
N SER A 155 -4.34 -23.15 -9.72
CA SER A 155 -3.52 -23.52 -8.56
C SER A 155 -2.25 -22.66 -8.44
N ARG A 156 -1.60 -22.34 -9.57
CA ARG A 156 -0.42 -21.46 -9.60
C ARG A 156 -0.77 -20.02 -9.23
N LEU A 157 -1.86 -19.51 -9.77
CA LEU A 157 -2.32 -18.15 -9.46
C LEU A 157 -2.78 -18.02 -8.01
N ASP A 158 -3.51 -19.02 -7.51
CA ASP A 158 -3.95 -19.09 -6.12
C ASP A 158 -2.75 -19.13 -5.16
N TYR A 159 -1.73 -19.93 -5.49
CA TYR A 159 -0.48 -19.99 -4.74
C TYR A 159 0.25 -18.64 -4.73
N TYR A 160 0.43 -18.01 -5.89
CA TYR A 160 1.09 -16.70 -6.01
C TYR A 160 0.34 -15.61 -5.24
N GLU A 161 -0.98 -15.59 -5.33
CA GLU A 161 -1.84 -14.60 -4.68
C GLU A 161 -2.11 -14.90 -3.21
N MET A 162 -1.48 -15.93 -2.65
CA MET A 162 -1.65 -16.34 -1.25
C MET A 162 -3.13 -16.47 -0.86
N ARG A 163 -3.93 -17.15 -1.71
CA ARG A 163 -5.36 -17.34 -1.45
C ARG A 163 -5.65 -18.27 -0.27
N ASP A 164 -4.61 -18.91 0.23
CA ASP A 164 -4.58 -19.74 1.43
C ASP A 164 -4.49 -18.96 2.73
N LEU A 165 -4.30 -17.62 2.69
CA LEU A 165 -4.28 -16.80 3.91
C LEU A 165 -5.63 -16.83 4.62
N SER A 166 -5.58 -17.23 5.90
CA SER A 166 -6.72 -17.25 6.80
C SER A 166 -7.19 -15.84 7.16
N GLU A 167 -8.49 -15.67 7.38
CA GLU A 167 -9.05 -14.48 8.00
C GLU A 167 -9.09 -14.57 9.54
N ALA A 168 -8.57 -15.65 10.11
CA ALA A 168 -8.46 -15.87 11.54
C ALA A 168 -7.01 -15.71 12.00
N GLY A 169 -6.70 -14.55 12.58
CA GLY A 169 -5.39 -14.26 13.18
C GLY A 169 -4.32 -13.80 12.19
N THR A 170 -3.32 -13.14 12.76
CA THR A 170 -2.18 -12.59 12.03
C THR A 170 -1.28 -13.69 11.47
N THR A 171 -0.84 -13.55 10.22
CA THR A 171 0.09 -14.46 9.56
C THR A 171 1.43 -13.74 9.33
N GLU A 172 2.51 -14.32 9.83
CA GLU A 172 3.89 -13.85 9.60
C GLU A 172 4.52 -14.49 8.35
N GLY A 173 5.69 -13.99 7.97
CA GLY A 173 6.44 -14.54 6.84
C GLY A 173 5.86 -14.17 5.48
N ILE A 174 5.12 -13.09 5.41
CA ILE A 174 4.70 -12.48 4.15
C ILE A 174 5.94 -11.97 3.42
N LEU A 175 6.02 -12.22 2.13
CA LEU A 175 7.18 -11.82 1.35
C LEU A 175 6.95 -10.49 0.63
N LEU A 176 5.78 -10.32 0.02
CA LEU A 176 5.44 -9.15 -0.78
C LEU A 176 4.06 -8.61 -0.39
N ILE A 177 3.97 -7.30 -0.25
CA ILE A 177 2.76 -6.56 0.10
C ILE A 177 2.48 -5.55 -1.02
N SER A 178 1.22 -5.41 -1.41
CA SER A 178 0.79 -4.41 -2.39
C SER A 178 0.78 -3.00 -1.80
N GLY A 179 1.23 -2.02 -2.59
CA GLY A 179 1.39 -0.62 -2.21
C GLY A 179 0.09 0.15 -1.93
N CYS A 180 -1.10 -0.47 -2.04
CA CYS A 180 -2.34 0.24 -1.78
C CYS A 180 -2.58 0.54 -0.29
N PHE A 181 -2.03 -0.30 0.61
CA PHE A 181 -1.98 -0.08 2.05
C PHE A 181 -0.75 -0.79 2.61
N MET A 182 0.16 -0.03 3.20
CA MET A 182 1.33 -0.53 3.91
C MET A 182 1.52 0.27 5.19
N LEU A 183 1.32 -0.35 6.36
CA LEU A 183 1.71 0.25 7.63
C LEU A 183 3.10 -0.26 7.99
N ALA A 184 4.06 0.63 8.17
CA ALA A 184 5.48 0.30 8.29
C ALA A 184 6.16 1.00 9.48
N ASP A 185 7.21 0.39 10.03
CA ASP A 185 8.15 1.06 10.95
C ASP A 185 8.88 2.17 10.18
N THR A 186 8.69 3.41 10.62
CA THR A 186 9.23 4.59 9.93
C THR A 186 10.75 4.60 9.91
N ARG A 187 11.39 4.23 11.02
CA ARG A 187 12.85 4.26 11.13
C ARG A 187 13.49 3.27 10.16
N ILE A 188 12.93 2.07 10.06
CA ILE A 188 13.43 1.06 9.12
C ILE A 188 13.19 1.52 7.69
N LEU A 189 11.99 2.02 7.39
CA LEU A 189 11.63 2.56 6.09
C LEU A 189 12.61 3.68 5.63
N GLN A 190 12.98 4.59 6.54
CA GLN A 190 13.96 5.65 6.27
C GLN A 190 15.38 5.10 6.12
N ASN A 191 15.81 4.17 6.97
CA ASN A 191 17.15 3.58 6.92
C ASN A 191 17.45 2.87 5.60
N ILE A 192 16.43 2.23 4.99
CA ILE A 192 16.58 1.60 3.67
C ILE A 192 16.43 2.60 2.51
N GLY A 193 16.16 3.88 2.80
CA GLY A 193 15.98 4.94 1.81
C GLY A 193 14.59 5.03 1.20
N GLY A 194 13.58 4.34 1.75
CA GLY A 194 12.22 4.27 1.21
C GLY A 194 12.14 3.43 -0.06
N PHE A 195 11.35 3.89 -1.02
CA PHE A 195 11.20 3.23 -2.34
C PHE A 195 12.42 3.44 -3.24
N ASP A 196 12.78 2.44 -4.03
CA ASP A 196 13.75 2.59 -5.13
C ASP A 196 13.12 3.42 -6.28
N GLU A 197 13.58 4.65 -6.45
CA GLU A 197 13.08 5.60 -7.47
C GLU A 197 13.41 5.19 -8.92
N GLY A 198 14.18 4.14 -9.11
CA GLY A 198 14.39 3.52 -10.42
C GLY A 198 13.15 2.82 -10.98
N TYR A 199 12.13 2.59 -10.15
CA TYR A 199 10.80 2.17 -10.56
C TYR A 199 9.89 3.40 -10.70
N PHE A 200 9.36 3.62 -11.89
CA PHE A 200 8.37 4.67 -12.08
C PHE A 200 6.98 4.23 -11.61
N LEU A 201 6.62 2.98 -11.94
CA LEU A 201 5.34 2.36 -11.58
C LEU A 201 5.46 0.84 -11.68
N TYR A 202 4.81 0.10 -10.75
CA TYR A 202 4.83 -1.34 -10.59
C TYR A 202 6.16 -1.90 -10.08
N PHE A 203 6.09 -2.93 -9.24
CA PHE A 203 7.19 -3.61 -8.56
C PHE A 203 7.96 -2.76 -7.53
N GLU A 204 7.73 -1.45 -7.42
CA GLU A 204 8.31 -0.63 -6.35
C GLU A 204 7.87 -1.09 -4.97
N ASP A 205 6.62 -1.54 -4.84
CA ASP A 205 6.04 -2.10 -3.63
C ASP A 205 6.62 -3.46 -3.27
N PHE A 206 6.87 -4.30 -4.27
CA PHE A 206 7.52 -5.60 -4.10
C PHE A 206 9.00 -5.43 -3.73
N ASP A 207 9.70 -4.50 -4.38
CA ASP A 207 11.09 -4.17 -4.04
C ASP A 207 11.19 -3.65 -2.61
N LEU A 208 10.32 -2.73 -2.22
CA LEU A 208 10.23 -2.22 -0.86
C LEU A 208 9.98 -3.34 0.14
N SER A 209 9.02 -4.24 -0.15
CA SER A 209 8.69 -5.38 0.71
C SER A 209 9.91 -6.27 0.98
N LEU A 210 10.67 -6.60 -0.07
CA LEU A 210 11.89 -7.42 0.07
C LEU A 210 12.97 -6.71 0.88
N ASN A 211 13.16 -5.41 0.67
CA ASN A 211 14.12 -4.63 1.42
C ASN A 211 13.73 -4.53 2.91
N MET A 212 12.46 -4.27 3.22
CA MET A 212 11.95 -4.24 4.60
C MET A 212 12.09 -5.61 5.28
N ASN A 213 11.84 -6.71 4.55
CA ASN A 213 11.92 -8.08 5.08
C ASN A 213 13.34 -8.48 5.53
N ASN A 214 14.39 -7.79 5.07
CA ASN A 214 15.75 -7.98 5.57
C ASN A 214 15.97 -7.42 6.99
N HIS A 215 15.01 -6.63 7.50
CA HIS A 215 15.11 -5.94 8.79
C HIS A 215 14.09 -6.44 9.82
N GLY A 216 13.15 -7.30 9.43
CA GLY A 216 12.14 -7.86 10.32
C GLY A 216 11.01 -8.55 9.56
N SER A 217 9.97 -8.94 10.27
CA SER A 217 8.85 -9.69 9.70
C SER A 217 7.84 -8.79 8.99
N LEU A 218 7.41 -9.21 7.80
CA LEU A 218 6.21 -8.68 7.16
C LEU A 218 5.03 -9.57 7.57
N VAL A 219 3.89 -8.94 7.91
CA VAL A 219 2.73 -9.67 8.39
C VAL A 219 1.45 -9.31 7.61
N TYR A 220 0.54 -10.27 7.54
CA TYR A 220 -0.84 -10.04 7.15
C TYR A 220 -1.70 -10.06 8.41
N CYS A 221 -2.48 -9.02 8.64
CA CYS A 221 -3.36 -8.90 9.80
C CYS A 221 -4.81 -8.72 9.34
N PRO A 222 -5.69 -9.72 9.48
CA PRO A 222 -7.08 -9.63 9.04
C PRO A 222 -7.94 -8.71 9.91
N ASP A 223 -7.53 -8.42 11.16
CA ASP A 223 -8.22 -7.48 12.03
C ASP A 223 -8.07 -6.03 11.53
N VAL A 224 -7.03 -5.75 10.73
CA VAL A 224 -6.91 -4.51 9.97
C VAL A 224 -7.67 -4.68 8.65
N GLU A 225 -8.87 -4.12 8.55
CA GLU A 225 -9.71 -4.28 7.36
C GLU A 225 -9.84 -2.98 6.57
N ILE A 226 -9.77 -3.10 5.26
CA ILE A 226 -9.97 -2.01 4.29
C ILE A 226 -10.95 -2.40 3.19
N THR A 227 -11.57 -1.40 2.57
CA THR A 227 -12.23 -1.55 1.27
C THR A 227 -11.36 -0.87 0.22
N HIS A 228 -11.03 -1.59 -0.88
CA HIS A 228 -10.22 -1.09 -1.98
C HIS A 228 -11.01 -1.17 -3.28
N THR A 229 -11.45 -0.01 -3.78
CA THR A 229 -12.31 0.10 -4.98
C THR A 229 -11.53 -0.03 -6.29
N GLY A 230 -10.20 -0.01 -6.22
CA GLY A 230 -9.28 -0.20 -7.36
C GLY A 230 -8.95 -1.67 -7.60
N GLY A 231 -8.01 -1.92 -8.51
CA GLY A 231 -7.50 -3.28 -8.78
C GLY A 231 -7.53 -3.67 -10.26
N GLU A 232 -8.08 -2.85 -11.15
CA GLU A 232 -8.14 -3.13 -12.58
C GLU A 232 -6.92 -2.61 -13.37
N ALA A 233 -5.71 -2.79 -12.82
CA ALA A 233 -4.47 -2.40 -13.49
C ALA A 233 -4.33 -3.03 -14.90
N SER A 234 -4.89 -4.22 -15.10
CA SER A 234 -4.86 -4.95 -16.38
C SER A 234 -5.67 -4.30 -17.50
N LYS A 235 -6.62 -3.41 -17.20
CA LYS A 235 -7.42 -2.67 -18.19
C LYS A 235 -6.78 -1.36 -18.65
N LYS A 236 -5.65 -0.98 -18.06
CA LYS A 236 -4.95 0.27 -18.37
C LYS A 236 -4.13 0.12 -19.65
N GLY A 237 -4.06 1.17 -20.49
CA GLY A 237 -3.53 1.17 -21.86
C GLY A 237 -2.05 0.78 -22.01
N PHE A 238 -1.51 0.93 -23.25
CA PHE A 238 -0.18 0.48 -23.66
C PHE A 238 0.98 0.94 -22.76
N PHE A 239 0.97 2.18 -22.28
CA PHE A 239 2.00 2.71 -21.39
C PHE A 239 2.11 1.95 -20.06
N HIS A 240 0.98 1.50 -19.49
CA HIS A 240 1.00 0.70 -18.28
C HIS A 240 1.64 -0.67 -18.48
N LYS A 241 1.41 -1.31 -19.63
CA LYS A 241 2.07 -2.58 -19.98
C LYS A 241 3.56 -2.41 -20.15
N TRP A 242 3.98 -1.30 -20.74
CA TRP A 242 5.40 -0.97 -20.92
C TRP A 242 6.10 -0.73 -19.57
N TYR A 243 5.50 0.08 -18.67
CA TYR A 243 6.04 0.26 -17.32
C TYR A 243 6.10 -1.04 -16.55
N PHE A 244 5.06 -1.88 -16.63
CA PHE A 244 5.05 -3.18 -15.99
C PHE A 244 6.19 -4.09 -16.47
N ALA A 245 6.44 -4.16 -17.78
CA ALA A 245 7.54 -4.93 -18.34
C ALA A 245 8.92 -4.36 -17.95
N LYS A 246 9.11 -3.04 -18.05
CA LYS A 246 10.37 -2.37 -17.66
C LYS A 246 10.69 -2.58 -16.18
N SER A 247 9.71 -2.36 -15.32
CA SER A 247 9.87 -2.53 -13.88
C SER A 247 10.06 -3.99 -13.49
N GLY A 248 9.36 -4.91 -14.17
CA GLY A 248 9.55 -6.35 -13.98
C GLY A 248 10.97 -6.82 -14.32
N ILE A 249 11.54 -6.35 -15.44
CA ILE A 249 12.93 -6.65 -15.82
C ILE A 249 13.88 -6.15 -14.73
N ARG A 250 13.72 -4.88 -14.25
CA ARG A 250 14.53 -4.32 -13.16
C ARG A 250 14.43 -5.18 -11.90
N PHE A 251 13.20 -5.55 -11.51
CA PHE A 251 12.93 -6.37 -10.33
C PHE A 251 13.64 -7.71 -10.39
N PHE A 252 13.51 -8.44 -11.49
CA PHE A 252 14.17 -9.74 -11.65
C PHE A 252 15.70 -9.63 -11.74
N HIS A 253 16.23 -8.56 -12.34
CA HIS A 253 17.68 -8.33 -12.31
C HIS A 253 18.21 -8.10 -10.90
N LYS A 254 17.44 -7.39 -10.06
CA LYS A 254 17.83 -7.06 -8.68
C LYS A 254 17.64 -8.25 -7.73
N HIS A 255 16.55 -9.02 -7.87
CA HIS A 255 16.13 -10.03 -6.89
C HIS A 255 16.20 -11.47 -7.39
N GLY A 256 16.68 -11.70 -8.61
CA GLY A 256 16.85 -13.02 -9.21
C GLY A 256 15.71 -13.44 -10.14
N TRP A 257 16.11 -14.08 -11.23
CA TRP A 257 15.19 -14.57 -12.25
C TRP A 257 14.59 -15.93 -11.85
N ARG A 258 13.27 -16.01 -11.84
CA ARG A 258 12.52 -17.24 -11.63
C ARG A 258 11.59 -17.46 -12.81
N LEU A 259 11.89 -18.47 -13.62
CA LEU A 259 11.13 -18.76 -14.84
C LEU A 259 9.83 -19.50 -14.54
N TRP A 260 9.90 -20.47 -13.60
CA TRP A 260 8.83 -21.42 -13.25
C TRP A 260 8.40 -21.29 -11.78
#